data_7e80a60e65075650a401de72b36c6a87
#
_entry.id   7e80a60e65075650a401de72b36c6a87
#
_cell.length_a   1.000
_cell.length_b   1.000
_cell.length_c   1.000
_cell.angle_alpha   90.00
_cell.angle_beta   90.00
_cell.angle_gamma   90.00
#
_symmetry.space_group_name_H-M   'P 1'
#
loop_
_entity.id
_entity.type
_entity.pdbx_description
1 polymer ?
#
loop_
_entity_poly.entity_id
_entity_poly.type
_entity_poly.pdbx_seq_one_letter_code
_entity_poly.pdbx_strand_id
1 'polypeptide(L)'
;MFIQQLTQVIPPGASIATAYEDGSDDDQLFVQRLALFMATYLKGYFHLFSLPDGSLLHQESVLAALHYMVRISEVSDEEVFKTCLEFWHHFTRELHNAATGATNNNGGFASHTLGSPLRPQPQSSHHSNILHRLQLLSELLHMLRVVMIDHMAKPEEVSLVLRHTILY
;
A
#
# COMPACT_ATOMS: atom_id res chain seq x y z
N MET A 1 5.90 9.31 -15.05
CA MET A 1 6.63 10.56 -14.80
C MET A 1 7.05 10.73 -13.34
N PHE A 2 6.15 10.85 -12.36
CA PHE A 2 6.54 11.07 -10.95
C PHE A 2 7.43 9.93 -10.38
N ILE A 3 7.03 8.67 -10.52
CA ILE A 3 7.81 7.53 -10.00
C ILE A 3 9.20 7.43 -10.63
N GLN A 4 9.36 7.77 -11.90
CA GLN A 4 10.68 7.82 -12.55
C GLN A 4 11.59 8.89 -11.94
N GLN A 5 11.04 10.05 -11.57
CA GLN A 5 11.81 11.09 -10.86
C GLN A 5 12.16 10.63 -9.44
N LEU A 6 11.22 10.00 -8.74
CA LEU A 6 11.46 9.44 -7.42
C LEU A 6 12.59 8.40 -7.44
N THR A 7 12.64 7.55 -8.47
CA THR A 7 13.70 6.54 -8.64
C THR A 7 15.08 7.17 -8.85
N GLN A 8 15.16 8.38 -9.38
CA GLN A 8 16.42 9.12 -9.51
C GLN A 8 16.90 9.69 -8.15
N VAL A 9 15.96 10.12 -7.30
CA VAL A 9 16.26 10.67 -5.96
C VAL A 9 16.52 9.53 -4.97
N ILE A 10 15.70 8.49 -5.00
CA ILE A 10 15.79 7.32 -4.13
C ILE A 10 15.92 6.08 -5.01
N PRO A 11 17.12 5.60 -5.30
CA PRO A 11 17.30 4.37 -6.09
C PRO A 11 16.62 3.15 -5.45
N PRO A 12 16.18 2.16 -6.23
CA PRO A 12 15.51 0.97 -5.71
C PRO A 12 16.28 0.20 -4.65
N GLY A 13 17.60 0.25 -4.67
CA GLY A 13 18.48 -0.41 -3.70
C GLY A 13 18.83 0.41 -2.45
N ALA A 14 18.45 1.69 -2.36
CA ALA A 14 18.75 2.52 -1.19
C ALA A 14 17.78 2.19 -0.04
N SER A 15 18.26 2.08 1.20
CA SER A 15 17.41 1.93 2.38
C SER A 15 16.87 3.29 2.82
N ILE A 16 15.54 3.44 2.82
CA ILE A 16 14.88 4.67 3.31
C ILE A 16 14.97 4.71 4.83
N ALA A 17 14.86 3.56 5.51
CA ALA A 17 14.96 3.46 6.97
C ALA A 17 16.34 3.92 7.45
N THR A 18 17.42 3.41 6.84
CA THR A 18 18.80 3.84 7.17
C THR A 18 19.01 5.33 6.87
N ALA A 19 18.52 5.83 5.74
CA ALA A 19 18.62 7.25 5.41
C ALA A 19 17.84 8.14 6.40
N TYR A 20 16.77 7.64 6.99
CA TYR A 20 16.03 8.32 8.05
C TYR A 20 16.78 8.33 9.38
N GLU A 21 17.35 7.18 9.78
CA GLU A 21 18.07 7.02 11.06
C GLU A 21 19.38 7.78 11.08
N ASP A 22 20.15 7.73 9.99
CA ASP A 22 21.49 8.35 9.88
C ASP A 22 21.45 9.77 9.28
N GLY A 23 20.28 10.19 8.79
CA GLY A 23 20.10 11.44 8.07
C GLY A 23 19.98 12.67 8.98
N SER A 24 20.03 13.84 8.34
CA SER A 24 19.74 15.12 8.99
C SER A 24 18.24 15.31 9.27
N ASP A 25 17.90 16.33 10.06
CA ASP A 25 16.51 16.73 10.30
C ASP A 25 15.76 17.02 8.98
N ASP A 26 16.45 17.54 7.96
CA ASP A 26 15.87 17.77 6.64
C ASP A 26 15.57 16.46 5.90
N ASP A 27 16.42 15.45 6.03
CA ASP A 27 16.21 14.13 5.45
C ASP A 27 15.02 13.42 6.13
N GLN A 28 14.94 13.51 7.45
CA GLN A 28 13.81 12.98 8.22
C GLN A 28 12.50 13.66 7.82
N LEU A 29 12.48 14.97 7.74
CA LEU A 29 11.32 15.75 7.31
C LEU A 29 10.93 15.42 5.86
N PHE A 30 11.92 15.19 4.99
CA PHE A 30 11.66 14.74 3.62
C PHE A 30 10.92 13.39 3.60
N VAL A 31 11.39 12.41 4.37
CA VAL A 31 10.76 11.07 4.43
C VAL A 31 9.34 11.15 5.01
N GLN A 32 9.10 11.93 6.07
CA GLN A 32 7.76 12.17 6.62
C GLN A 32 6.80 12.74 5.58
N ARG A 33 7.24 13.76 4.84
CA ARG A 33 6.45 14.37 3.76
C ARG A 33 6.24 13.41 2.59
N LEU A 34 7.25 12.59 2.27
CA LEU A 34 7.15 11.57 1.24
C LEU A 34 6.11 10.52 1.62
N ALA A 35 6.08 10.04 2.87
CA ALA A 35 5.08 9.11 3.37
C ALA A 35 3.65 9.65 3.18
N LEU A 36 3.40 10.87 3.61
CA LEU A 36 2.09 11.54 3.47
C LEU A 36 1.69 11.72 2.01
N PHE A 37 2.65 12.18 1.18
CA PHE A 37 2.42 12.35 -0.25
C PHE A 37 2.09 11.02 -0.92
N MET A 38 2.88 9.97 -0.68
CA MET A 38 2.69 8.65 -1.28
C MET A 38 1.36 8.03 -0.84
N ALA A 39 1.00 8.13 0.43
CA ALA A 39 -0.29 7.68 0.94
C ALA A 39 -1.47 8.38 0.22
N THR A 40 -1.38 9.70 0.05
CA THR A 40 -2.42 10.50 -0.63
C THR A 40 -2.47 10.17 -2.13
N TYR A 41 -1.31 10.10 -2.78
CA TYR A 41 -1.18 9.75 -4.19
C TYR A 41 -1.81 8.38 -4.47
N LEU A 42 -1.41 7.35 -3.73
CA LEU A 42 -1.89 5.99 -3.92
C LEU A 42 -3.39 5.86 -3.63
N LYS A 43 -3.92 6.53 -2.60
CA LYS A 43 -5.38 6.56 -2.33
C LYS A 43 -6.15 7.18 -3.52
N GLY A 44 -5.63 8.25 -4.11
CA GLY A 44 -6.25 8.91 -5.27
C GLY A 44 -6.21 8.07 -6.55
N TYR A 45 -5.16 7.29 -6.75
CA TYR A 45 -4.97 6.48 -7.96
C TYR A 45 -5.39 5.03 -7.84
N PHE A 46 -5.82 4.58 -6.66
CA PHE A 46 -6.22 3.19 -6.44
C PHE A 46 -7.35 2.73 -7.38
N HIS A 47 -8.30 3.62 -7.69
CA HIS A 47 -9.40 3.30 -8.61
C HIS A 47 -8.90 2.94 -10.02
N LEU A 48 -7.76 3.49 -10.48
CA LEU A 48 -7.17 3.14 -11.78
C LEU A 48 -6.63 1.71 -11.80
N PHE A 49 -6.19 1.21 -10.66
CA PHE A 49 -5.77 -0.18 -10.51
C PHE A 49 -6.95 -1.16 -10.65
N SER A 50 -8.17 -0.70 -10.38
CA SER A 50 -9.40 -1.49 -10.47
C SER A 50 -10.02 -1.50 -11.87
N LEU A 51 -9.56 -0.65 -12.80
CA LEU A 51 -10.10 -0.60 -14.16
C LEU A 51 -9.68 -1.83 -14.98
N PRO A 52 -10.60 -2.49 -15.71
CA PRO A 52 -10.29 -3.64 -16.55
C PRO A 52 -9.33 -3.32 -17.71
N ASP A 53 -9.38 -2.09 -18.21
CA ASP A 53 -8.57 -1.60 -19.33
C ASP A 53 -7.36 -0.77 -18.89
N GLY A 54 -6.98 -0.86 -17.59
CA GLY A 54 -5.82 -0.14 -17.09
C GLY A 54 -4.56 -0.43 -17.90
N SER A 55 -4.01 0.59 -18.55
CA SER A 55 -2.76 0.49 -19.31
C SER A 55 -1.68 -0.16 -18.43
N LEU A 56 -0.93 -1.11 -18.99
CA LEU A 56 0.19 -1.79 -18.32
C LEU A 56 1.16 -0.79 -17.66
N LEU A 57 1.41 0.35 -18.33
CA LEU A 57 2.26 1.42 -17.80
C LEU A 57 1.73 2.03 -16.49
N HIS A 58 0.41 2.12 -16.34
CA HIS A 58 -0.18 2.59 -15.10
C HIS A 58 -0.07 1.55 -13.99
N GLN A 59 -0.23 0.27 -14.31
CA GLN A 59 -0.07 -0.82 -13.34
C GLN A 59 1.37 -0.91 -12.82
N GLU A 60 2.37 -0.83 -13.67
CA GLU A 60 3.78 -0.81 -13.29
C GLU A 60 4.12 0.39 -12.40
N SER A 61 3.61 1.58 -12.74
CA SER A 61 3.84 2.78 -11.94
C SER A 61 3.18 2.68 -10.56
N VAL A 62 1.99 2.12 -10.47
CA VAL A 62 1.31 1.91 -9.17
C VAL A 62 2.02 0.84 -8.36
N LEU A 63 2.46 -0.27 -8.95
CA LEU A 63 3.24 -1.29 -8.27
C LEU A 63 4.56 -0.72 -7.74
N ALA A 64 5.29 0.05 -8.55
CA ALA A 64 6.51 0.72 -8.11
C ALA A 64 6.24 1.69 -6.94
N ALA A 65 5.13 2.45 -6.98
CA ALA A 65 4.73 3.32 -5.89
C ALA A 65 4.40 2.53 -4.61
N LEU A 66 3.72 1.38 -4.72
CA LEU A 66 3.44 0.50 -3.59
C LEU A 66 4.72 -0.10 -2.99
N HIS A 67 5.71 -0.45 -3.81
CA HIS A 67 7.03 -0.87 -3.31
C HIS A 67 7.74 0.24 -2.52
N TYR A 68 7.69 1.48 -2.98
CA TYR A 68 8.19 2.61 -2.19
C TYR A 68 7.45 2.75 -0.87
N MET A 69 6.12 2.57 -0.87
CA MET A 69 5.33 2.64 0.36
C MET A 69 5.70 1.55 1.37
N VAL A 70 6.01 0.32 0.91
CA VAL A 70 6.55 -0.75 1.80
C VAL A 70 7.88 -0.31 2.41
N ARG A 71 8.81 0.21 1.59
CA ARG A 71 10.14 0.67 2.07
C ARG A 71 10.06 1.85 3.03
N ILE A 72 9.10 2.77 2.84
CA ILE A 72 8.82 3.85 3.80
C ILE A 72 8.27 3.27 5.10
N SER A 73 7.48 2.19 5.04
CA SER A 73 6.93 1.52 6.22
C SER A 73 7.99 0.80 7.08
N GLU A 74 9.22 0.61 6.57
CA GLU A 74 10.36 0.08 7.33
C GLU A 74 10.95 1.10 8.33
N VAL A 75 10.62 2.39 8.18
CA VAL A 75 11.09 3.46 9.06
C VAL A 75 10.51 3.27 10.46
N SER A 76 11.37 3.28 11.48
CA SER A 76 10.99 3.02 12.88
C SER A 76 10.34 4.22 13.58
N ASP A 77 10.18 5.36 12.91
CA ASP A 77 9.49 6.54 13.44
C ASP A 77 7.98 6.31 13.52
N GLU A 78 7.39 6.63 14.68
CA GLU A 78 5.98 6.38 14.97
C GLU A 78 5.03 7.12 14.02
N GLU A 79 5.30 8.38 13.71
CA GLU A 79 4.43 9.21 12.85
C GLU A 79 4.50 8.77 11.39
N VAL A 80 5.70 8.39 10.91
CA VAL A 80 5.87 7.81 9.57
C VAL A 80 5.12 6.49 9.48
N PHE A 81 5.35 5.59 10.44
CA PHE A 81 4.72 4.27 10.45
C PHE A 81 3.19 4.36 10.56
N LYS A 82 2.66 5.24 11.40
CA LYS A 82 1.22 5.49 11.54
C LYS A 82 0.59 5.96 10.22
N THR A 83 1.24 6.89 9.51
CA THR A 83 0.80 7.34 8.18
C THR A 83 0.74 6.17 7.19
N CYS A 84 1.76 5.30 7.20
CA CYS A 84 1.81 4.10 6.37
C CYS A 84 0.71 3.10 6.76
N LEU A 85 0.50 2.87 8.05
CA LEU A 85 -0.51 1.94 8.57
C LEU A 85 -1.93 2.35 8.16
N GLU A 86 -2.26 3.65 8.24
CA GLU A 86 -3.55 4.19 7.77
C GLU A 86 -3.76 3.96 6.27
N PHE A 87 -2.70 4.11 5.47
CA PHE A 87 -2.75 3.78 4.05
C PHE A 87 -2.99 2.28 3.83
N TRP A 88 -2.24 1.40 4.49
CA TRP A 88 -2.36 -0.05 4.32
C TRP A 88 -3.71 -0.58 4.78
N HIS A 89 -4.29 0.00 5.84
CA HIS A 89 -5.65 -0.31 6.26
C HIS A 89 -6.68 0.03 5.17
N HIS A 90 -6.57 1.21 4.56
CA HIS A 90 -7.42 1.60 3.44
C HIS A 90 -7.23 0.66 2.24
N PHE A 91 -5.98 0.40 1.85
CA PHE A 91 -5.62 -0.42 0.71
C PHE A 91 -6.16 -1.86 0.82
N THR A 92 -5.96 -2.51 1.95
CA THR A 92 -6.44 -3.89 2.18
C THR A 92 -7.95 -3.97 2.18
N ARG A 93 -8.64 -2.97 2.72
CA ARG A 93 -10.10 -2.87 2.68
C ARG A 93 -10.61 -2.75 1.24
N GLU A 94 -10.00 -1.90 0.42
CA GLU A 94 -10.40 -1.75 -0.97
C GLU A 94 -10.11 -3.01 -1.80
N LEU A 95 -9.00 -3.70 -1.56
CA LEU A 95 -8.71 -5.00 -2.17
C LEU A 95 -9.76 -6.05 -1.78
N HIS A 96 -10.13 -6.11 -0.51
CA HIS A 96 -11.16 -7.03 -0.03
C HIS A 96 -12.51 -6.76 -0.70
N ASN A 97 -12.93 -5.49 -0.76
CA ASN A 97 -14.17 -5.07 -1.41
C ASN A 97 -14.16 -5.46 -2.89
N ALA A 98 -13.05 -5.24 -3.59
CA ALA A 98 -12.90 -5.63 -4.99
C ALA A 98 -12.95 -7.15 -5.18
N ALA A 99 -12.35 -7.92 -4.29
CA ALA A 99 -12.34 -9.39 -4.34
C ALA A 99 -13.72 -10.01 -4.05
N THR A 100 -14.51 -9.41 -3.14
CA THR A 100 -15.83 -9.92 -2.73
C THR A 100 -16.97 -9.39 -3.60
N GLY A 101 -16.68 -8.50 -4.57
CA GLY A 101 -17.72 -7.87 -5.39
C GLY A 101 -18.63 -6.91 -4.59
N ALA A 102 -18.23 -6.58 -3.36
CA ALA A 102 -18.91 -5.61 -2.51
C ALA A 102 -18.64 -4.18 -3.02
N THR A 103 -19.09 -3.88 -4.24
CA THR A 103 -19.18 -2.49 -4.67
C THR A 103 -20.25 -1.83 -3.79
N ASN A 104 -19.85 -0.82 -3.03
CA ASN A 104 -20.77 0.05 -2.31
C ASN A 104 -21.71 0.69 -3.32
N ASN A 105 -22.85 0.07 -3.55
CA ASN A 105 -24.02 0.68 -4.19
C ASN A 105 -24.64 1.71 -3.23
N ASN A 106 -23.87 2.66 -2.75
CA ASN A 106 -24.35 3.87 -2.11
C ASN A 106 -24.49 4.96 -3.19
N GLY A 107 -25.52 4.86 -3.95
CA GLY A 107 -25.86 5.94 -4.87
C GLY A 107 -26.87 5.54 -5.93
N GLY A 108 -28.14 5.59 -5.60
CA GLY A 108 -29.13 5.94 -6.62
C GLY A 108 -30.07 4.84 -7.10
N PHE A 109 -31.30 4.97 -6.66
CA PHE A 109 -32.55 4.63 -7.33
C PHE A 109 -32.68 3.21 -7.93
N ALA A 110 -33.36 2.36 -7.19
CA ALA A 110 -34.04 1.21 -7.72
C ALA A 110 -35.05 1.65 -8.82
N SER A 111 -34.62 1.58 -10.07
CA SER A 111 -35.56 1.52 -11.19
C SER A 111 -36.02 0.07 -11.32
N HIS A 112 -37.19 -0.21 -10.79
CA HIS A 112 -37.95 -1.39 -11.13
C HIS A 112 -38.28 -1.32 -12.63
N THR A 113 -37.53 -1.99 -13.46
CA THR A 113 -37.93 -2.34 -14.81
C THR A 113 -38.19 -3.85 -14.84
N LEU A 114 -39.45 -4.17 -14.91
CA LEU A 114 -40.00 -5.48 -15.18
C LEU A 114 -39.48 -6.03 -16.51
N GLY A 115 -38.91 -7.23 -16.50
CA GLY A 115 -39.07 -8.21 -17.56
C GLY A 115 -38.14 -8.07 -18.76
N SER A 116 -37.02 -8.80 -18.73
CA SER A 116 -36.54 -9.47 -19.97
C SER A 116 -35.75 -10.72 -19.58
N PRO A 117 -36.00 -11.87 -20.29
CA PRO A 117 -35.45 -13.15 -19.92
C PRO A 117 -34.03 -13.33 -20.38
N LEU A 118 -33.19 -13.82 -19.48
CA LEU A 118 -32.08 -14.74 -19.66
C LEU A 118 -31.17 -14.54 -20.91
N ARG A 119 -30.16 -13.73 -20.74
CA ARG A 119 -28.91 -13.95 -21.47
C ARG A 119 -27.81 -14.18 -20.41
N PRO A 120 -27.20 -15.39 -20.36
CA PRO A 120 -26.04 -15.60 -19.49
C PRO A 120 -24.91 -14.74 -20.01
N GLN A 121 -24.59 -13.65 -19.28
CA GLN A 121 -23.37 -12.91 -19.53
C GLN A 121 -22.19 -13.72 -18.97
N PRO A 122 -21.08 -13.84 -19.72
CA PRO A 122 -19.89 -14.52 -19.24
C PRO A 122 -19.23 -13.69 -18.14
N GLN A 123 -19.52 -14.02 -16.88
CA GLN A 123 -18.89 -13.41 -15.70
C GLN A 123 -17.43 -13.88 -15.48
N SER A 124 -16.87 -14.66 -16.41
CA SER A 124 -15.56 -15.30 -16.28
C SER A 124 -14.34 -14.34 -16.43
N SER A 125 -14.51 -13.22 -17.12
CA SER A 125 -13.39 -12.31 -17.38
C SER A 125 -12.99 -11.44 -16.18
N HIS A 126 -13.94 -11.07 -15.33
CA HIS A 126 -13.64 -10.24 -14.14
C HIS A 126 -12.87 -11.00 -13.06
N HIS A 127 -13.23 -12.27 -12.81
CA HIS A 127 -12.54 -13.08 -11.81
C HIS A 127 -11.08 -13.38 -12.17
N SER A 128 -10.79 -13.65 -13.44
CA SER A 128 -9.42 -13.92 -13.88
C SER A 128 -8.52 -12.69 -13.74
N ASN A 129 -9.03 -11.49 -14.01
CA ASN A 129 -8.30 -10.24 -13.83
C ASN A 129 -7.99 -9.94 -12.36
N ILE A 130 -8.93 -10.20 -11.46
CA ILE A 130 -8.70 -10.00 -10.01
C ILE A 130 -7.64 -10.98 -9.50
N LEU A 131 -7.72 -12.25 -9.87
CA LEU A 131 -6.73 -13.27 -9.47
C LEU A 131 -5.33 -12.93 -9.97
N HIS A 132 -5.19 -12.50 -11.22
CA HIS A 132 -3.90 -12.06 -11.77
C HIS A 132 -3.34 -10.87 -10.99
N ARG A 133 -4.17 -9.88 -10.63
CA ARG A 133 -3.75 -8.72 -9.84
C ARG A 133 -3.35 -9.12 -8.42
N LEU A 134 -4.10 -10.00 -7.78
CA LEU A 134 -3.73 -10.54 -6.47
C LEU A 134 -2.40 -11.29 -6.52
N GLN A 135 -2.12 -11.98 -7.62
CA GLN A 135 -0.84 -12.66 -7.83
C GLN A 135 0.32 -11.66 -7.97
N LEU A 136 0.15 -10.57 -8.74
CA LEU A 136 1.14 -9.49 -8.84
C LEU A 136 1.40 -8.80 -7.50
N LEU A 137 0.38 -8.70 -6.65
CA LEU A 137 0.49 -8.11 -5.32
C LEU A 137 0.99 -9.09 -4.25
N SER A 138 1.08 -10.39 -4.54
CA SER A 138 1.42 -11.40 -3.53
C SER A 138 2.79 -11.19 -2.91
N GLU A 139 3.78 -10.86 -3.71
CA GLU A 139 5.14 -10.56 -3.26
C GLU A 139 5.18 -9.29 -2.41
N LEU A 140 4.53 -8.23 -2.89
CA LEU A 140 4.41 -6.97 -2.17
C LEU A 140 3.71 -7.15 -0.81
N LEU A 141 2.61 -7.90 -0.77
CA LEU A 141 1.89 -8.20 0.47
C LEU A 141 2.72 -9.09 1.40
N HIS A 142 3.58 -9.95 0.85
CA HIS A 142 4.53 -10.73 1.66
C HIS A 142 5.55 -9.80 2.34
N MET A 143 6.19 -8.89 1.59
CA MET A 143 7.13 -7.91 2.15
C MET A 143 6.44 -7.04 3.21
N LEU A 144 5.25 -6.52 2.91
CA LEU A 144 4.47 -5.75 3.88
C LEU A 144 4.23 -6.51 5.17
N ARG A 145 3.85 -7.78 5.08
CA ARG A 145 3.62 -8.62 6.27
C ARG A 145 4.88 -8.76 7.12
N VAL A 146 6.05 -8.93 6.49
CA VAL A 146 7.33 -8.99 7.22
C VAL A 146 7.58 -7.68 7.97
N VAL A 147 7.42 -6.54 7.31
CA VAL A 147 7.58 -5.21 7.93
C VAL A 147 6.61 -5.03 9.11
N MET A 148 5.34 -5.39 8.95
CA MET A 148 4.35 -5.29 10.03
C MET A 148 4.69 -6.17 11.23
N ILE A 149 5.18 -7.39 10.99
CA ILE A 149 5.61 -8.29 12.07
C ILE A 149 6.82 -7.71 12.80
N ASP A 150 7.81 -7.16 12.06
CA ASP A 150 9.00 -6.56 12.66
C ASP A 150 8.65 -5.38 13.58
N HIS A 151 7.76 -4.51 13.14
CA HIS A 151 7.27 -3.40 13.97
C HIS A 151 6.49 -3.86 15.20
N MET A 152 5.71 -4.94 15.09
CA MET A 152 4.98 -5.51 16.24
C MET A 152 5.89 -6.28 17.20
N ALA A 153 7.00 -6.84 16.70
CA ALA A 153 7.93 -7.63 17.49
C ALA A 153 8.97 -6.80 18.26
N LYS A 154 9.01 -5.48 18.06
CA LYS A 154 9.86 -4.55 18.84
C LYS A 154 9.11 -4.12 20.11
N PRO A 155 9.19 -4.82 21.24
CA PRO A 155 8.65 -4.30 22.50
C PRO A 155 9.64 -3.24 23.00
N GLU A 156 9.18 -2.01 23.20
CA GLU A 156 9.97 -0.94 23.84
C GLU A 156 10.51 -1.36 25.21
N GLU A 157 9.87 -2.32 25.87
CA GLU A 157 10.22 -2.81 27.20
C GLU A 157 11.52 -3.63 27.26
N VAL A 158 11.92 -4.32 26.21
CA VAL A 158 13.16 -5.15 26.21
C VAL A 158 14.42 -4.26 26.26
N SER A 159 14.37 -3.08 25.68
CA SER A 159 15.51 -2.15 25.67
C SER A 159 15.80 -1.56 27.05
N LEU A 160 14.81 -1.39 27.92
CA LEU A 160 14.97 -0.87 29.28
C LEU A 160 15.51 -1.94 30.23
N VAL A 161 15.12 -3.20 30.08
CA VAL A 161 15.59 -4.31 30.92
C VAL A 161 17.06 -4.61 30.68
N LEU A 162 17.52 -4.60 29.40
CA LEU A 162 18.91 -4.82 29.04
C LEU A 162 19.84 -3.70 29.55
N ARG A 163 19.39 -2.45 29.54
CA ARG A 163 20.19 -1.34 30.09
C ARG A 163 20.33 -1.38 31.61
N HIS A 164 19.37 -1.94 32.33
CA HIS A 164 19.44 -2.07 33.79
C HIS A 164 20.26 -3.29 34.24
N THR A 165 20.36 -4.33 33.44
CA THR A 165 21.10 -5.55 33.79
C THR A 165 22.62 -5.45 33.53
N ILE A 166 23.06 -4.44 32.76
CA ILE A 166 24.51 -4.24 32.48
C ILE A 166 25.17 -3.29 33.49
N LEU A 167 24.43 -2.69 34.42
CA LEU A 167 24.95 -1.73 35.41
C LEU A 167 25.11 -2.30 36.83
N TYR A 168 25.03 -3.63 37.01
CA TYR A 168 25.37 -4.29 38.28
C TYR A 168 26.48 -5.32 38.11
#